data_671d0705fbb09d1266dd6a0cb87301a8
#
_entry.id   671d0705fbb09d1266dd6a0cb87301a8
#
_cell.length_a   1.000
_cell.length_b   1.000
_cell.length_c   1.000
_cell.angle_alpha   90.00
_cell.angle_beta   90.00
_cell.angle_gamma   90.00
#
_symmetry.space_group_name_H-M   'P 1'
#
loop_
_entity.id
_entity.type
_entity.pdbx_description
1 polymer ?
#
loop_
_entity_poly.entity_id
_entity_poly.type
_entity_poly.pdbx_seq_one_letter_code
_entity_poly.pdbx_strand_id
1 'polypeptide(L)'
;AQRIAKMKKELLEDLKQNFDIDSELTPEEGMFKTLFLIDDFSASGTSYLKFDKKLKGKIAGLYENIFTSDNNDPAFDVKNLKIYIILYLCTTKAKDMIESNFDKLFETYGHRPELIIMHELDDQYTIKPSEDIFKVCSEDQYYDKELIEDKHTLSNIKMGFSDCSLPLVLEHN
;
A
#
# COMPACT_ATOMS: atom_id res chain seq x y z
N ALA A 1 15.34 8.25 -2.71
CA ALA A 1 16.07 8.60 -3.93
C ALA A 1 17.41 7.86 -4.05
N GLN A 2 18.40 8.05 -3.14
CA GLN A 2 19.73 7.43 -3.23
C GLN A 2 19.73 5.90 -3.36
N ARG A 3 18.87 5.18 -2.65
CA ARG A 3 18.78 3.71 -2.72
C ARG A 3 18.29 3.23 -4.08
N ILE A 4 17.30 3.91 -4.67
CA ILE A 4 16.77 3.56 -6.00
C ILE A 4 17.81 3.82 -7.08
N ALA A 5 18.53 4.94 -7.02
CA ALA A 5 19.62 5.25 -7.95
C ALA A 5 20.75 4.20 -7.89
N LYS A 6 21.10 3.73 -6.68
CA LYS A 6 22.07 2.65 -6.50
C LYS A 6 21.57 1.34 -7.12
N MET A 7 20.32 0.94 -6.85
CA MET A 7 19.72 -0.27 -7.44
C MET A 7 19.68 -0.19 -8.97
N LYS A 8 19.36 0.97 -9.55
CA LYS A 8 19.38 1.18 -11.00
C LYS A 8 20.77 0.92 -11.57
N LYS A 9 21.82 1.48 -10.94
CA LYS A 9 23.20 1.30 -11.39
C LYS A 9 23.63 -0.17 -11.33
N GLU A 10 23.36 -0.85 -10.21
CA GLU A 10 23.66 -2.27 -10.03
C GLU A 10 22.93 -3.13 -11.09
N LEU A 11 21.64 -2.87 -11.34
CA LEU A 11 20.88 -3.58 -12.36
C LEU A 11 21.47 -3.37 -13.78
N LEU A 12 21.88 -2.15 -14.12
CA LEU A 12 22.49 -1.87 -15.42
C LEU A 12 23.83 -2.57 -15.60
N GLU A 13 24.63 -2.66 -14.53
CA GLU A 13 25.91 -3.40 -14.55
C GLU A 13 25.65 -4.90 -14.72
N ASP A 14 24.68 -5.48 -14.01
CA ASP A 14 24.28 -6.88 -14.12
C ASP A 14 23.74 -7.21 -15.52
N LEU A 15 22.91 -6.35 -16.10
CA LEU A 15 22.37 -6.53 -17.45
C LEU A 15 23.49 -6.55 -18.49
N LYS A 16 24.46 -5.64 -18.41
CA LYS A 16 25.60 -5.60 -19.32
C LYS A 16 26.45 -6.86 -19.23
N GLN A 17 26.68 -7.36 -18.00
CA GLN A 17 27.52 -8.55 -17.77
C GLN A 17 26.85 -9.87 -18.21
N ASN A 18 25.54 -10.00 -18.00
CA ASN A 18 24.85 -11.27 -18.19
C ASN A 18 24.21 -11.44 -19.56
N PHE A 19 24.00 -10.36 -20.32
CA PHE A 19 23.30 -10.40 -21.60
C PHE A 19 24.17 -9.98 -22.79
N ASP A 20 25.49 -9.82 -22.60
CA ASP A 20 26.46 -9.47 -23.69
C ASP A 20 25.98 -8.24 -24.48
N ILE A 21 25.41 -7.25 -23.80
CA ILE A 21 24.92 -6.03 -24.42
C ILE A 21 26.13 -5.13 -24.71
N ASP A 22 26.71 -5.28 -25.90
CA ASP A 22 27.83 -4.47 -26.35
C ASP A 22 27.46 -3.00 -26.67
N SER A 23 26.16 -2.69 -26.75
CA SER A 23 25.68 -1.33 -26.99
C SER A 23 25.58 -0.52 -25.70
N GLU A 24 25.95 0.74 -25.74
CA GLU A 24 25.63 1.68 -24.68
C GLU A 24 24.12 1.76 -24.57
N LEU A 25 23.58 1.31 -23.41
CA LEU A 25 22.16 1.48 -23.07
C LEU A 25 21.85 2.99 -23.05
N THR A 26 20.81 3.39 -23.74
CA THR A 26 20.31 4.77 -23.66
C THR A 26 19.79 5.03 -22.25
N PRO A 27 19.79 6.29 -21.76
CA PRO A 27 19.19 6.62 -20.47
C PRO A 27 17.77 6.13 -20.31
N GLU A 28 16.97 6.10 -21.39
CA GLU A 28 15.59 5.60 -21.39
C GLU A 28 15.50 4.07 -21.22
N GLU A 29 16.45 3.32 -21.78
CA GLU A 29 16.50 1.85 -21.62
C GLU A 29 16.86 1.44 -20.19
N GLY A 30 17.55 2.31 -19.46
CA GLY A 30 17.92 2.10 -18.08
C GLY A 30 16.84 2.51 -17.06
N MET A 31 15.63 2.88 -17.48
CA MET A 31 14.57 3.28 -16.56
C MET A 31 13.62 2.12 -16.22
N PHE A 32 13.13 2.12 -14.97
CA PHE A 32 12.08 1.19 -14.57
C PHE A 32 10.75 1.59 -15.21
N LYS A 33 10.09 0.62 -15.85
CA LYS A 33 8.79 0.78 -16.52
C LYS A 33 7.67 0.07 -15.76
N THR A 34 8.02 -0.74 -14.78
CA THR A 34 7.04 -1.47 -13.96
C THR A 34 7.46 -1.44 -12.50
N LEU A 35 6.48 -1.18 -11.63
CA LEU A 35 6.66 -1.17 -10.18
C LEU A 35 5.59 -2.04 -9.54
N PHE A 36 6.02 -2.99 -8.72
CA PHE A 36 5.14 -3.81 -7.89
C PHE A 36 5.28 -3.38 -6.43
N LEU A 37 4.16 -3.01 -5.82
CA LEU A 37 4.03 -2.80 -4.38
C LEU A 37 3.31 -4.00 -3.81
N ILE A 38 4.03 -4.80 -3.03
CA ILE A 38 3.47 -6.03 -2.45
C ILE A 38 3.38 -5.83 -0.94
N ASP A 39 2.22 -6.16 -0.38
CA ASP A 39 2.02 -6.13 1.07
C ASP A 39 1.08 -7.29 1.48
N ASP A 40 1.14 -7.67 2.74
CA ASP A 40 0.45 -8.85 3.25
C ASP A 40 -1.03 -8.58 3.55
N PHE A 41 -1.38 -7.45 4.16
CA PHE A 41 -2.73 -7.23 4.66
C PHE A 41 -3.17 -5.76 4.66
N SER A 42 -4.45 -5.54 4.33
CA SER A 42 -5.12 -4.26 4.51
C SER A 42 -6.54 -4.44 5.07
N ALA A 43 -6.79 -3.94 6.28
CA ALA A 43 -8.10 -4.00 6.92
C ALA A 43 -8.99 -2.79 6.60
N SER A 44 -8.46 -1.57 6.67
CA SER A 44 -9.23 -0.33 6.48
C SER A 44 -8.86 0.46 5.23
N GLY A 45 -7.75 0.11 4.58
CA GLY A 45 -7.22 0.87 3.43
C GLY A 45 -6.58 2.21 3.76
N THR A 46 -6.82 2.77 4.96
CA THR A 46 -6.45 4.15 5.31
C THR A 46 -4.95 4.39 5.38
N SER A 47 -4.14 3.38 5.70
CA SER A 47 -2.68 3.45 5.68
C SER A 47 -2.10 3.44 4.26
N TYR A 48 -2.84 2.90 3.31
CA TYR A 48 -2.42 2.81 1.90
C TYR A 48 -2.75 4.07 1.14
N LEU A 49 -4.03 4.44 1.10
CA LEU A 49 -4.48 5.59 0.35
C LEU A 49 -5.76 6.15 0.96
N LYS A 50 -5.72 7.38 1.42
CA LYS A 50 -6.89 8.12 1.86
C LYS A 50 -6.83 9.56 1.39
N PHE A 51 -7.96 10.17 1.22
CA PHE A 51 -8.11 11.59 0.95
C PHE A 51 -8.72 12.29 2.18
N ASP A 52 -7.94 13.24 2.72
CA ASP A 52 -8.35 14.13 3.78
C ASP A 52 -7.72 15.51 3.49
N LYS A 53 -8.44 16.37 2.79
CA LYS A 53 -7.95 17.61 2.18
C LYS A 53 -6.82 17.42 1.16
N LYS A 54 -5.98 16.41 1.33
CA LYS A 54 -4.94 15.95 0.40
C LYS A 54 -4.81 14.43 0.46
N LEU A 55 -4.19 13.87 -0.57
CA LEU A 55 -3.82 12.45 -0.59
C LEU A 55 -2.79 12.14 0.51
N LYS A 56 -3.00 11.05 1.23
CA LYS A 56 -2.16 10.56 2.31
C LYS A 56 -2.03 9.03 2.22
N GLY A 57 -0.99 8.48 2.85
CA GLY A 57 -0.74 7.05 2.93
C GLY A 57 0.47 6.61 2.12
N LYS A 58 0.77 5.30 2.14
CA LYS A 58 1.96 4.72 1.48
C LYS A 58 1.99 5.02 -0.02
N ILE A 59 0.85 4.86 -0.70
CA ILE A 59 0.72 5.09 -2.14
C ILE A 59 0.89 6.58 -2.48
N ALA A 60 0.25 7.48 -1.71
CA ALA A 60 0.38 8.91 -1.94
C ALA A 60 1.85 9.38 -1.83
N GLY A 61 2.58 8.92 -0.78
CA GLY A 61 3.99 9.26 -0.62
C GLY A 61 4.88 8.69 -1.74
N LEU A 62 4.56 7.50 -2.26
CA LEU A 62 5.25 6.94 -3.40
C LEU A 62 5.04 7.79 -4.66
N TYR A 63 3.79 8.16 -4.95
CA TYR A 63 3.45 8.98 -6.11
C TYR A 63 4.12 10.36 -6.05
N GLU A 64 4.11 10.99 -4.89
CA GLU A 64 4.82 12.26 -4.67
C GLU A 64 6.31 12.12 -5.03
N ASN A 65 6.96 11.05 -4.59
CA ASN A 65 8.38 10.81 -4.88
C ASN A 65 8.65 10.51 -6.36
N ILE A 66 7.76 9.82 -7.07
CA ILE A 66 7.97 9.43 -8.47
C ILE A 66 7.63 10.59 -9.41
N PHE A 67 6.49 11.25 -9.20
CA PHE A 67 5.91 12.17 -10.17
C PHE A 67 6.26 13.65 -9.91
N THR A 68 6.78 14.01 -8.71
CA THR A 68 7.12 15.41 -8.39
C THR A 68 8.61 15.66 -8.20
N SER A 69 9.46 14.62 -8.22
CA SER A 69 10.90 14.84 -8.04
C SER A 69 11.55 15.40 -9.31
N ASP A 70 12.14 16.58 -9.20
CA ASP A 70 13.01 17.19 -10.23
C ASP A 70 14.36 16.46 -10.30
N ASN A 71 14.36 15.20 -10.71
CA ASN A 71 15.58 14.43 -10.83
C ASN A 71 16.16 14.56 -12.25
N ASN A 72 17.41 15.05 -12.35
CA ASN A 72 18.17 15.08 -13.61
C ASN A 72 18.50 13.67 -14.16
N ASP A 73 18.30 12.63 -13.36
CA ASP A 73 18.42 11.21 -13.74
C ASP A 73 17.22 10.44 -13.19
N PRO A 74 16.08 10.44 -13.90
CA PRO A 74 14.88 9.75 -13.45
C PRO A 74 15.10 8.23 -13.45
N ALA A 75 14.80 7.60 -12.30
CA ALA A 75 14.86 6.15 -12.18
C ALA A 75 13.67 5.46 -12.90
N PHE A 76 12.60 6.19 -13.15
CA PHE A 76 11.38 5.67 -13.74
C PHE A 76 11.05 6.36 -15.07
N ASP A 77 10.65 5.58 -16.06
CA ASP A 77 10.00 6.09 -17.27
C ASP A 77 8.53 6.45 -16.92
N VAL A 78 8.35 7.63 -16.38
CA VAL A 78 7.05 8.09 -15.86
C VAL A 78 5.93 8.03 -16.91
N LYS A 79 6.26 8.19 -18.20
CA LYS A 79 5.28 8.16 -19.30
C LYS A 79 4.73 6.75 -19.56
N ASN A 80 5.57 5.73 -19.37
CA ASN A 80 5.24 4.34 -19.65
C ASN A 80 5.19 3.47 -18.38
N LEU A 81 5.29 4.10 -17.19
CA LEU A 81 5.30 3.41 -15.91
C LEU A 81 3.97 2.71 -15.65
N LYS A 82 4.05 1.43 -15.30
CA LYS A 82 2.92 0.65 -14.76
C LYS A 82 3.15 0.41 -13.29
N ILE A 83 2.16 0.71 -12.45
CA ILE A 83 2.22 0.49 -11.01
C ILE A 83 1.15 -0.52 -10.63
N TYR A 84 1.57 -1.64 -10.04
CA TYR A 84 0.71 -2.68 -9.51
C TYR A 84 0.80 -2.69 -7.99
N ILE A 85 -0.36 -2.66 -7.34
CA ILE A 85 -0.49 -2.78 -5.89
C ILE A 85 -1.07 -4.16 -5.63
N ILE A 86 -0.29 -5.03 -5.00
CA ILE A 86 -0.66 -6.43 -4.75
C ILE A 86 -0.85 -6.60 -3.25
N LEU A 87 -2.08 -6.89 -2.83
CA LEU A 87 -2.43 -7.21 -1.44
C LEU A 87 -2.77 -8.68 -1.33
N TYR A 88 -2.08 -9.38 -0.43
CA TYR A 88 -2.36 -10.79 -0.22
C TYR A 88 -3.73 -10.99 0.43
N LEU A 89 -4.02 -10.25 1.51
CA LEU A 89 -5.33 -10.21 2.16
C LEU A 89 -5.86 -8.77 2.17
N CYS A 90 -7.10 -8.58 1.79
CA CYS A 90 -7.73 -7.26 1.81
C CYS A 90 -9.21 -7.39 2.15
N THR A 91 -9.71 -6.56 3.05
CA THR A 91 -11.17 -6.50 3.26
C THR A 91 -11.84 -5.77 2.10
N THR A 92 -13.11 -6.09 1.83
CA THR A 92 -13.93 -5.32 0.87
C THR A 92 -13.93 -3.82 1.22
N LYS A 93 -14.03 -3.48 2.51
CA LYS A 93 -13.94 -2.08 2.99
C LYS A 93 -12.62 -1.40 2.62
N ALA A 94 -11.49 -2.12 2.77
CA ALA A 94 -10.19 -1.57 2.40
C ALA A 94 -10.03 -1.41 0.88
N LYS A 95 -10.51 -2.37 0.10
CA LYS A 95 -10.55 -2.31 -1.35
C LYS A 95 -11.31 -1.07 -1.82
N ASP A 96 -12.55 -0.91 -1.37
CA ASP A 96 -13.41 0.22 -1.74
C ASP A 96 -12.77 1.57 -1.36
N MET A 97 -12.14 1.64 -0.18
CA MET A 97 -11.42 2.83 0.27
C MET A 97 -10.24 3.16 -0.64
N ILE A 98 -9.45 2.18 -1.04
CA ILE A 98 -8.28 2.38 -1.89
C ILE A 98 -8.75 2.77 -3.30
N GLU A 99 -9.66 2.01 -3.90
CA GLU A 99 -10.14 2.24 -5.26
C GLU A 99 -10.87 3.59 -5.42
N SER A 100 -11.68 3.98 -4.44
CA SER A 100 -12.38 5.27 -4.46
C SER A 100 -11.43 6.48 -4.48
N ASN A 101 -10.20 6.30 -4.02
CA ASN A 101 -9.18 7.35 -4.04
C ASN A 101 -8.25 7.30 -5.27
N PHE A 102 -8.36 6.29 -6.14
CA PHE A 102 -7.56 6.23 -7.37
C PHE A 102 -7.90 7.35 -8.34
N ASP A 103 -9.16 7.79 -8.36
CA ASP A 103 -9.57 8.91 -9.21
C ASP A 103 -8.88 10.21 -8.77
N LYS A 104 -8.68 10.39 -7.46
CA LYS A 104 -7.91 11.51 -6.91
C LYS A 104 -6.41 11.43 -7.22
N LEU A 105 -5.84 10.22 -7.26
CA LEU A 105 -4.47 10.03 -7.75
C LEU A 105 -4.37 10.43 -9.22
N PHE A 106 -5.31 9.96 -10.04
CA PHE A 106 -5.34 10.29 -11.47
C PHE A 106 -5.51 11.80 -11.70
N GLU A 107 -6.42 12.45 -11.00
CA GLU A 107 -6.61 13.92 -11.07
C GLU A 107 -5.32 14.68 -10.72
N THR A 108 -4.54 14.16 -9.76
CA THR A 108 -3.34 14.84 -9.24
C THR A 108 -2.10 14.59 -10.08
N TYR A 109 -1.89 13.35 -10.54
CA TYR A 109 -0.64 12.90 -11.16
C TYR A 109 -0.78 12.41 -12.60
N GLY A 110 -2.01 12.32 -13.13
CA GLY A 110 -2.27 11.79 -14.48
C GLY A 110 -2.04 10.28 -14.62
N HIS A 111 -1.91 9.56 -13.48
CA HIS A 111 -1.59 8.14 -13.46
C HIS A 111 -2.48 7.38 -12.46
N ARG A 112 -2.98 6.21 -12.88
CA ARG A 112 -3.81 5.33 -12.04
C ARG A 112 -3.10 3.99 -11.88
N PRO A 113 -2.91 3.48 -10.65
CA PRO A 113 -2.35 2.14 -10.43
C PRO A 113 -3.40 1.07 -10.66
N GLU A 114 -2.95 -0.17 -10.79
CA GLU A 114 -3.79 -1.37 -10.79
C GLU A 114 -3.75 -2.03 -9.40
N LEU A 115 -4.91 -2.34 -8.81
CA LEU A 115 -5.03 -3.05 -7.55
C LEU A 115 -5.31 -4.53 -7.82
N ILE A 116 -4.47 -5.40 -7.29
CA ILE A 116 -4.61 -6.85 -7.35
C ILE A 116 -4.77 -7.37 -5.93
N ILE A 117 -5.87 -8.05 -5.66
CA ILE A 117 -6.16 -8.66 -4.37
C ILE A 117 -6.16 -10.17 -4.55
N MET A 118 -5.31 -10.86 -3.79
CA MET A 118 -5.22 -12.32 -3.86
C MET A 118 -6.38 -12.98 -3.12
N HIS A 119 -6.72 -12.46 -1.93
CA HIS A 119 -7.84 -12.96 -1.13
C HIS A 119 -8.63 -11.79 -0.56
N GLU A 120 -9.86 -11.63 -1.00
CA GLU A 120 -10.79 -10.63 -0.48
C GLU A 120 -11.55 -11.20 0.72
N LEU A 121 -11.56 -10.46 1.83
CA LEU A 121 -12.29 -10.77 3.05
C LEU A 121 -13.56 -9.92 3.07
N ASP A 122 -14.67 -10.53 2.74
CA ASP A 122 -15.99 -9.91 2.77
C ASP A 122 -16.66 -10.00 4.14
N ASP A 123 -17.92 -9.56 4.23
CA ASP A 123 -18.68 -9.52 5.46
C ASP A 123 -18.95 -10.91 6.10
N GLN A 124 -18.79 -12.02 5.37
CA GLN A 124 -18.94 -13.36 5.94
C GLN A 124 -17.85 -13.68 6.97
N TYR A 125 -16.68 -13.05 6.84
CA TYR A 125 -15.55 -13.22 7.77
C TYR A 125 -15.59 -12.28 8.97
N THR A 126 -16.58 -11.39 9.07
CA THR A 126 -16.67 -10.45 10.19
C THR A 126 -17.46 -11.04 11.35
N ILE A 127 -16.99 -10.77 12.57
CA ILE A 127 -17.72 -11.11 13.81
C ILE A 127 -18.98 -10.26 13.89
N LYS A 128 -20.13 -10.90 14.03
CA LYS A 128 -21.42 -10.20 14.10
C LYS A 128 -21.77 -9.76 15.52
N PRO A 129 -22.50 -8.64 15.70
CA PRO A 129 -22.94 -8.18 17.03
C PRO A 129 -23.78 -9.20 17.82
N SER A 130 -24.41 -10.16 17.12
CA SER A 130 -25.18 -11.24 17.74
C SER A 130 -24.32 -12.35 18.32
N GLU A 131 -23.04 -12.43 17.98
CA GLU A 131 -22.13 -13.48 18.42
C GLU A 131 -21.59 -13.20 19.83
N ASP A 132 -21.40 -14.24 20.63
CA ASP A 132 -20.92 -14.08 22.01
C ASP A 132 -19.51 -13.52 22.06
N ILE A 133 -18.66 -13.84 21.10
CA ILE A 133 -17.31 -13.26 21.00
C ILE A 133 -17.35 -11.73 20.81
N PHE A 134 -18.33 -11.21 20.06
CA PHE A 134 -18.52 -9.77 19.91
C PHE A 134 -18.82 -9.10 21.25
N LYS A 135 -19.70 -9.72 22.05
CA LYS A 135 -20.07 -9.21 23.38
C LYS A 135 -18.83 -9.15 24.28
N VAL A 136 -18.06 -10.23 24.34
CA VAL A 136 -16.83 -10.31 25.14
C VAL A 136 -15.83 -9.24 24.68
N CYS A 137 -15.56 -9.14 23.37
CA CYS A 137 -14.64 -8.14 22.83
C CYS A 137 -15.12 -6.69 23.03
N SER A 138 -16.40 -6.47 23.31
CA SER A 138 -16.95 -5.13 23.53
C SER A 138 -16.87 -4.66 24.98
N GLU A 139 -16.56 -5.54 25.93
CA GLU A 139 -16.54 -5.21 27.36
C GLU A 139 -15.25 -4.51 27.77
N ASP A 140 -15.39 -3.38 28.51
CA ASP A 140 -14.24 -2.57 28.96
C ASP A 140 -13.28 -3.31 29.88
N GLN A 141 -13.77 -4.30 30.65
CA GLN A 141 -12.98 -5.04 31.63
C GLN A 141 -11.80 -5.84 30.99
N TYR A 142 -11.85 -6.12 29.70
CA TYR A 142 -10.80 -6.85 29.00
C TYR A 142 -9.77 -5.93 28.34
N TYR A 143 -9.90 -4.60 28.51
CA TYR A 143 -8.99 -3.64 27.91
C TYR A 143 -8.26 -2.83 28.96
N ASP A 144 -6.95 -2.97 28.98
CA ASP A 144 -6.10 -2.13 29.81
C ASP A 144 -5.77 -0.83 29.06
N LYS A 145 -6.29 0.28 29.61
CA LYS A 145 -6.11 1.61 29.01
C LYS A 145 -4.66 2.07 28.97
N GLU A 146 -3.80 1.53 29.84
CA GLU A 146 -2.38 1.88 29.88
C GLU A 146 -1.57 1.17 28.77
N LEU A 147 -2.09 0.05 28.25
CA LEU A 147 -1.46 -0.72 27.17
C LEU A 147 -1.92 -0.29 25.78
N ILE A 148 -2.90 0.60 25.70
CA ILE A 148 -3.45 1.08 24.45
C ILE A 148 -2.63 2.27 23.96
N GLU A 149 -1.86 2.09 22.90
CA GLU A 149 -1.11 3.16 22.28
C GLU A 149 -2.03 4.15 21.54
N ASP A 150 -2.07 5.41 21.98
CA ASP A 150 -2.90 6.48 21.42
C ASP A 150 -2.73 6.70 19.91
N LYS A 151 -1.59 6.29 19.34
CA LYS A 151 -1.27 6.53 17.92
C LYS A 151 -2.03 5.63 16.95
N HIS A 152 -2.46 4.47 17.39
CA HIS A 152 -3.14 3.48 16.55
C HIS A 152 -4.63 3.32 16.88
N THR A 153 -5.11 4.05 17.86
CA THR A 153 -6.40 3.85 18.49
C THR A 153 -7.29 5.06 18.37
N LEU A 154 -7.71 5.38 17.16
CA LEU A 154 -8.85 6.29 16.99
C LEU A 154 -10.13 5.55 17.38
N SER A 155 -10.59 5.80 18.59
CA SER A 155 -11.92 5.59 19.18
C SER A 155 -12.52 4.19 19.27
N ASN A 156 -12.12 3.16 18.52
CA ASN A 156 -12.77 1.85 18.60
C ASN A 156 -11.82 0.69 18.29
N ILE A 157 -10.98 0.36 19.29
CA ILE A 157 -9.99 -0.72 19.20
C ILE A 157 -10.57 -2.10 19.50
N LYS A 158 -11.70 -2.13 20.18
CA LYS A 158 -12.28 -3.36 20.73
C LYS A 158 -12.62 -4.39 19.68
N MET A 159 -12.91 -3.94 18.45
CA MET A 159 -13.23 -4.80 17.33
C MET A 159 -12.16 -4.74 16.22
N GLY A 160 -10.92 -4.39 16.57
CA GLY A 160 -9.81 -4.24 15.64
C GLY A 160 -9.77 -2.87 14.95
N PHE A 161 -8.79 -2.71 14.06
CA PHE A 161 -8.57 -1.44 13.37
C PHE A 161 -9.81 -0.98 12.59
N SER A 162 -10.29 0.22 12.90
CA SER A 162 -11.44 0.85 12.23
C SER A 162 -12.71 0.00 12.24
N ASP A 163 -12.99 -0.70 13.32
CA ASP A 163 -14.18 -1.57 13.49
C ASP A 163 -14.33 -2.64 12.40
N CYS A 164 -13.23 -3.18 11.91
CA CYS A 164 -13.28 -4.23 10.88
C CYS A 164 -13.85 -5.54 11.38
N SER A 165 -13.90 -5.74 12.72
CA SER A 165 -14.50 -6.93 13.37
C SER A 165 -13.98 -8.27 12.82
N LEU A 166 -12.72 -8.32 12.40
CA LEU A 166 -12.10 -9.50 11.81
C LEU A 166 -11.44 -10.35 12.90
N PRO A 167 -11.79 -11.63 13.01
CA PRO A 167 -11.11 -12.57 13.92
C PRO A 167 -9.77 -13.04 13.33
N LEU A 168 -9.00 -12.12 12.79
CA LEU A 168 -7.74 -12.42 12.15
C LEU A 168 -6.58 -12.00 13.05
N VAL A 169 -5.76 -12.95 13.44
CA VAL A 169 -4.49 -12.71 14.13
C VAL A 169 -3.38 -12.86 13.11
N LEU A 170 -2.72 -11.74 12.81
CA LEU A 170 -1.49 -11.75 12.00
C LEU A 170 -0.31 -11.71 12.95
N GLU A 171 0.57 -12.69 12.82
CA GLU A 171 1.87 -12.67 13.49
C GLU A 171 2.76 -11.66 12.76
N HIS A 172 3.09 -10.56 13.44
CA HIS A 172 4.13 -9.66 12.96
C HIS A 172 5.48 -10.13 13.50
N ASN A 173 6.35 -10.56 12.62
CA ASN A 173 7.75 -10.85 12.91
C ASN A 173 8.57 -9.56 13.03
#